data_84d13c6c822577cd92ef22c87d77a598
#
_entry.id   84d13c6c822577cd92ef22c87d77a598
#
_cell.length_a   1.000
_cell.length_b   1.000
_cell.length_c   1.000
_cell.angle_alpha   90.00
_cell.angle_beta   90.00
_cell.angle_gamma   90.00
#
_symmetry.space_group_name_H-M   'P 1'
#
loop_
_entity.id
_entity.type
_entity.pdbx_description
1 polymer ?
#
loop_
_entity_poly.entity_id
_entity_poly.type
_entity_poly.pdbx_seq_one_letter_code
_entity_poly.pdbx_strand_id
1 'polypeptide(L)'
;MECIQEIQSFGGTQKVFRHSSTSTGCDMEFAVFDPHPDVVVSKPALFYLSGLTCTWANVAEKAGAQRFAAEHGMLLVMPDTSPRGLQLAGEDDDYDFGSGAGFYINATQTPWNDHYRMFDYVTAELPRIVAAELGGDSDRFGITGHSMGGHGALISALKCPDVFRSCSAFAPISQPTQCPWGEKAFTGYLGQDRSSWTQWDACELVQSTTFSGPILVDQGDADPFLKSQLKPQQLQSACDKSGLSLQLRMQKGYDHSYYFIASFMGDHLRHHAQLLSP
;
A
#
# COMPACT_ATOMS: atom_id res chain seq x y z
N MET A 1 -19.68 7.65 -7.35
CA MET A 1 -18.31 7.48 -7.91
C MET A 1 -18.38 7.78 -9.41
N GLU A 2 -17.42 8.55 -9.93
CA GLU A 2 -17.31 8.95 -11.33
C GLU A 2 -16.10 8.24 -11.98
N CYS A 3 -16.29 7.61 -13.15
CA CYS A 3 -15.19 7.11 -13.96
C CYS A 3 -14.66 8.27 -14.82
N ILE A 4 -13.46 8.75 -14.54
CA ILE A 4 -12.85 9.90 -15.23
C ILE A 4 -11.90 9.48 -16.36
N GLN A 5 -11.48 8.22 -16.41
CA GLN A 5 -10.63 7.67 -17.46
C GLN A 5 -10.92 6.18 -17.66
N GLU A 6 -10.88 5.71 -18.91
CA GLU A 6 -11.00 4.29 -19.27
C GLU A 6 -10.11 3.99 -20.47
N ILE A 7 -9.22 3.00 -20.33
CA ILE A 7 -8.21 2.63 -21.34
C ILE A 7 -8.10 1.10 -21.41
N GLN A 8 -8.00 0.55 -22.60
CA GLN A 8 -7.74 -0.88 -22.83
C GLN A 8 -6.28 -1.23 -22.52
N SER A 9 -6.05 -2.31 -21.78
CA SER A 9 -4.73 -2.78 -21.39
C SER A 9 -4.74 -4.30 -21.18
N PHE A 10 -3.84 -5.04 -21.84
CA PHE A 10 -3.68 -6.51 -21.69
C PHE A 10 -4.99 -7.31 -21.75
N GLY A 11 -5.91 -6.96 -22.65
CA GLY A 11 -7.21 -7.62 -22.78
C GLY A 11 -8.26 -7.24 -21.73
N GLY A 12 -7.87 -6.50 -20.72
CA GLY A 12 -8.73 -5.93 -19.70
C GLY A 12 -8.86 -4.41 -19.84
N THR A 13 -9.41 -3.77 -18.82
CA THR A 13 -9.67 -2.32 -18.81
C THR A 13 -9.05 -1.66 -17.58
N GLN A 14 -8.23 -0.65 -17.81
CA GLN A 14 -7.72 0.27 -16.78
C GLN A 14 -8.68 1.43 -16.64
N LYS A 15 -9.24 1.63 -15.45
CA LYS A 15 -10.14 2.75 -15.14
C LYS A 15 -9.55 3.63 -14.04
N VAL A 16 -9.90 4.91 -14.06
CA VAL A 16 -9.64 5.84 -12.97
C VAL A 16 -10.95 6.38 -12.47
N PHE A 17 -11.11 6.35 -11.18
CA PHE A 17 -12.32 6.82 -10.50
C PHE A 17 -11.99 8.00 -9.59
N ARG A 18 -12.96 8.94 -9.52
CA ARG A 18 -13.01 10.00 -8.52
C ARG A 18 -14.26 9.84 -7.69
N HIS A 19 -14.15 10.03 -6.39
CA HIS A 19 -15.29 10.00 -5.48
C HIS A 19 -15.06 10.88 -4.25
N SER A 20 -16.14 11.37 -3.66
CA SER A 20 -16.05 12.03 -2.35
C SER A 20 -15.90 10.99 -1.27
N SER A 21 -14.72 10.98 -0.63
CA SER A 21 -14.38 10.02 0.41
C SER A 21 -14.96 10.45 1.76
N THR A 22 -15.58 9.51 2.45
CA THR A 22 -16.06 9.72 3.82
C THR A 22 -14.95 9.61 4.85
N SER A 23 -13.89 8.87 4.54
CA SER A 23 -12.73 8.72 5.42
C SER A 23 -11.86 9.96 5.44
N THR A 24 -11.63 10.57 4.27
CA THR A 24 -10.74 11.74 4.15
C THR A 24 -11.49 13.07 4.09
N GLY A 25 -12.82 13.04 3.93
CA GLY A 25 -13.66 14.25 3.86
C GLY A 25 -13.35 15.14 2.65
N CYS A 26 -12.77 14.57 1.59
CA CYS A 26 -12.46 15.27 0.34
C CYS A 26 -12.58 14.32 -0.86
N ASP A 27 -12.42 14.85 -2.07
CA ASP A 27 -12.38 14.02 -3.26
C ASP A 27 -11.07 13.22 -3.30
N MET A 28 -11.19 11.91 -3.56
CA MET A 28 -10.07 10.99 -3.73
C MET A 28 -10.12 10.35 -5.12
N GLU A 29 -8.94 10.08 -5.66
CA GLU A 29 -8.79 9.32 -6.89
C GLU A 29 -8.15 7.95 -6.62
N PHE A 30 -8.58 6.95 -7.36
CA PHE A 30 -7.93 5.65 -7.43
C PHE A 30 -8.11 5.02 -8.80
N ALA A 31 -7.13 4.21 -9.18
CA ALA A 31 -7.19 3.46 -10.42
C ALA A 31 -7.54 1.98 -10.15
N VAL A 32 -8.23 1.35 -11.09
CA VAL A 32 -8.51 -0.08 -11.07
C VAL A 32 -8.24 -0.68 -12.44
N PHE A 33 -7.47 -1.74 -12.48
CA PHE A 33 -7.40 -2.61 -13.64
C PHE A 33 -8.34 -3.81 -13.44
N ASP A 34 -9.27 -3.99 -14.36
CA ASP A 34 -10.14 -5.16 -14.43
C ASP A 34 -9.70 -6.05 -15.61
N PRO A 35 -9.22 -7.28 -15.35
CA PRO A 35 -8.78 -8.19 -16.41
C PRO A 35 -9.93 -8.73 -17.28
N HIS A 36 -11.15 -8.76 -16.76
CA HIS A 36 -12.32 -9.33 -17.42
C HIS A 36 -13.57 -8.47 -17.19
N PRO A 37 -13.65 -7.25 -17.77
CA PRO A 37 -14.74 -6.32 -17.49
C PRO A 37 -16.11 -6.83 -17.92
N ASP A 38 -16.16 -7.72 -18.91
CA ASP A 38 -17.42 -8.30 -19.43
C ASP A 38 -17.91 -9.52 -18.64
N VAL A 39 -17.14 -9.98 -17.64
CA VAL A 39 -17.47 -11.18 -16.87
C VAL A 39 -17.94 -10.79 -15.47
N VAL A 40 -19.22 -11.06 -15.21
CA VAL A 40 -19.86 -10.82 -13.90
C VAL A 40 -19.54 -11.98 -12.96
N VAL A 41 -18.31 -12.00 -12.46
CA VAL A 41 -17.89 -12.92 -11.40
C VAL A 41 -17.13 -12.13 -10.35
N SER A 42 -17.18 -12.61 -9.12
CA SER A 42 -16.40 -12.03 -8.02
C SER A 42 -14.93 -12.39 -8.20
N LYS A 43 -14.04 -11.39 -8.21
CA LYS A 43 -12.62 -11.51 -8.53
C LYS A 43 -11.75 -11.25 -7.31
N PRO A 44 -10.63 -11.98 -7.10
CA PRO A 44 -9.64 -11.56 -6.12
C PRO A 44 -9.13 -10.16 -6.47
N ALA A 45 -8.77 -9.38 -5.47
CA ALA A 45 -8.23 -8.04 -5.69
C ALA A 45 -6.93 -7.82 -4.94
N LEU A 46 -5.95 -7.21 -5.62
CA LEU A 46 -4.70 -6.77 -5.03
C LEU A 46 -4.68 -5.25 -4.92
N PHE A 47 -4.58 -4.75 -3.71
CA PHE A 47 -4.41 -3.33 -3.42
C PHE A 47 -2.92 -3.00 -3.47
N TYR A 48 -2.54 -2.05 -4.31
CA TYR A 48 -1.16 -1.60 -4.43
C TYR A 48 -1.00 -0.17 -3.90
N LEU A 49 -0.20 -0.01 -2.87
CA LEU A 49 0.08 1.27 -2.22
C LEU A 49 1.40 1.85 -2.74
N SER A 50 1.34 3.04 -3.31
CA SER A 50 2.51 3.73 -3.86
C SER A 50 3.36 4.40 -2.76
N GLY A 51 4.63 4.70 -3.08
CA GLY A 51 5.57 5.38 -2.20
C GLY A 51 5.40 6.89 -2.15
N LEU A 52 6.31 7.56 -1.44
CA LEU A 52 6.36 9.02 -1.32
C LEU A 52 6.29 9.71 -2.68
N THR A 53 5.58 10.83 -2.73
CA THR A 53 5.40 11.70 -3.91
C THR A 53 4.58 11.09 -5.06
N CYS A 54 4.27 9.80 -4.99
CA CYS A 54 3.51 9.12 -6.03
C CYS A 54 2.01 9.40 -5.94
N THR A 55 1.33 9.11 -7.05
CA THR A 55 -0.11 8.94 -7.15
C THR A 55 -0.44 7.51 -7.61
N TRP A 56 -1.71 7.20 -7.85
CA TRP A 56 -2.14 5.96 -8.51
C TRP A 56 -1.45 5.75 -9.88
N ALA A 57 -1.13 6.83 -10.61
CA ALA A 57 -0.57 6.78 -11.95
C ALA A 57 0.84 6.15 -12.00
N ASN A 58 1.64 6.34 -10.96
CA ASN A 58 3.01 5.84 -10.95
C ASN A 58 3.07 4.32 -11.12
N VAL A 59 2.30 3.57 -10.35
CA VAL A 59 2.25 2.11 -10.47
C VAL A 59 1.50 1.69 -11.73
N ALA A 60 0.38 2.33 -12.06
CA ALA A 60 -0.42 2.00 -13.23
C ALA A 60 0.39 2.10 -14.53
N GLU A 61 1.29 3.09 -14.65
CA GLU A 61 2.05 3.34 -15.87
C GLU A 61 3.44 2.69 -15.89
N LYS A 62 4.07 2.46 -14.72
CA LYS A 62 5.49 2.11 -14.65
C LYS A 62 5.80 0.70 -14.16
N ALA A 63 4.87 0.07 -13.43
CA ALA A 63 5.14 -1.22 -12.81
C ALA A 63 4.91 -2.43 -13.73
N GLY A 64 4.17 -2.27 -14.84
CA GLY A 64 3.79 -3.39 -15.72
C GLY A 64 2.91 -4.44 -15.03
N ALA A 65 2.21 -4.05 -13.98
CA ALA A 65 1.44 -4.94 -13.12
C ALA A 65 0.20 -5.53 -13.79
N GLN A 66 -0.44 -4.77 -14.72
CA GLN A 66 -1.66 -5.17 -15.41
C GLN A 66 -1.51 -6.49 -16.18
N ARG A 67 -0.35 -6.72 -16.80
CA ARG A 67 -0.06 -7.98 -17.50
C ARG A 67 -0.23 -9.18 -16.55
N PHE A 68 0.40 -9.12 -15.41
CA PHE A 68 0.36 -10.22 -14.44
C PHE A 68 -0.99 -10.32 -13.74
N ALA A 69 -1.67 -9.18 -13.51
CA ALA A 69 -3.03 -9.17 -13.00
C ALA A 69 -4.00 -9.86 -13.98
N ALA A 70 -3.83 -9.62 -15.29
CA ALA A 70 -4.60 -10.31 -16.33
C ALA A 70 -4.32 -11.82 -16.36
N GLU A 71 -3.05 -12.24 -16.24
CA GLU A 71 -2.65 -13.65 -16.18
C GLU A 71 -3.30 -14.42 -15.03
N HIS A 72 -3.59 -13.74 -13.91
CA HIS A 72 -4.16 -14.32 -12.70
C HIS A 72 -5.66 -14.02 -12.49
N GLY A 73 -6.29 -13.29 -13.41
CA GLY A 73 -7.71 -12.92 -13.28
C GLY A 73 -8.01 -12.03 -12.06
N MET A 74 -7.07 -11.17 -11.66
CA MET A 74 -7.08 -10.39 -10.43
C MET A 74 -7.34 -8.92 -10.72
N LEU A 75 -8.24 -8.29 -9.98
CA LEU A 75 -8.35 -6.82 -9.95
C LEU A 75 -7.07 -6.22 -9.35
N LEU A 76 -6.59 -5.12 -9.92
CA LEU A 76 -5.50 -4.36 -9.33
C LEU A 76 -6.03 -2.97 -8.93
N VAL A 77 -6.03 -2.68 -7.64
CA VAL A 77 -6.59 -1.45 -7.05
C VAL A 77 -5.45 -0.56 -6.58
N MET A 78 -5.38 0.65 -7.09
CA MET A 78 -4.26 1.57 -6.90
C MET A 78 -4.79 2.93 -6.41
N PRO A 79 -4.84 3.18 -5.09
CA PRO A 79 -5.25 4.48 -4.55
C PRO A 79 -4.15 5.53 -4.69
N ASP A 80 -4.55 6.81 -4.57
CA ASP A 80 -3.60 7.88 -4.32
C ASP A 80 -2.95 7.71 -2.93
N THR A 81 -1.85 8.41 -2.70
CA THR A 81 -1.00 8.27 -1.51
C THR A 81 -1.38 9.22 -0.38
N SER A 82 -2.23 10.19 -0.63
CA SER A 82 -2.76 11.15 0.33
C SER A 82 -4.01 11.85 -0.22
N PRO A 83 -4.79 12.56 0.60
CA PRO A 83 -5.60 13.68 0.15
C PRO A 83 -4.75 14.72 -0.58
N ARG A 84 -5.36 15.54 -1.43
CA ARG A 84 -4.67 16.61 -2.17
C ARG A 84 -5.52 17.85 -2.30
N GLY A 85 -4.84 19.01 -2.35
CA GLY A 85 -5.48 20.30 -2.66
C GLY A 85 -6.37 20.83 -1.53
N LEU A 86 -6.14 20.42 -0.31
CA LEU A 86 -6.88 20.86 0.87
C LEU A 86 -6.47 22.28 1.32
N GLN A 87 -5.34 22.76 0.83
CA GLN A 87 -4.78 24.09 1.18
C GLN A 87 -4.47 24.20 2.69
N LEU A 88 -4.12 23.08 3.33
CA LEU A 88 -3.64 23.09 4.69
C LEU A 88 -2.26 23.74 4.77
N ALA A 89 -2.00 24.46 5.85
CA ALA A 89 -0.68 25.07 6.05
C ALA A 89 0.40 23.95 6.11
N GLY A 90 1.40 24.04 5.22
CA GLY A 90 2.48 23.06 5.11
C GLY A 90 2.16 21.82 4.28
N GLU A 91 0.98 21.76 3.61
CA GLU A 91 0.57 20.57 2.84
C GLU A 91 1.51 20.25 1.67
N ASP A 92 2.04 21.30 1.02
CA ASP A 92 2.88 21.17 -0.17
C ASP A 92 4.32 21.66 0.03
N ASP A 93 4.75 21.88 1.29
CA ASP A 93 6.08 22.45 1.58
C ASP A 93 7.21 21.43 1.41
N ASP A 94 6.95 20.15 1.69
CA ASP A 94 7.96 19.10 1.72
C ASP A 94 7.52 17.85 0.92
N TYR A 95 8.45 17.18 0.26
CA TYR A 95 8.17 15.97 -0.50
C TYR A 95 7.83 14.74 0.37
N ASP A 96 8.20 14.76 1.65
CA ASP A 96 8.07 13.64 2.60
C ASP A 96 7.06 13.91 3.73
N PHE A 97 6.23 14.95 3.57
CA PHE A 97 5.14 15.30 4.49
C PHE A 97 4.02 16.04 3.74
N GLY A 98 2.75 15.83 4.07
CA GLY A 98 1.62 16.44 3.38
C GLY A 98 1.25 15.70 2.09
N SER A 99 1.06 16.44 0.99
CA SER A 99 0.65 15.87 -0.30
C SER A 99 1.62 14.81 -0.79
N GLY A 100 1.09 13.63 -1.11
CA GLY A 100 1.89 12.49 -1.54
C GLY A 100 2.63 11.75 -0.43
N ALA A 101 2.37 12.07 0.84
CA ALA A 101 3.10 11.55 2.00
C ALA A 101 2.18 11.23 3.20
N GLY A 102 1.01 10.64 2.94
CA GLY A 102 0.01 10.31 3.98
C GLY A 102 0.38 9.13 4.89
N PHE A 103 1.48 8.44 4.63
CA PHE A 103 2.00 7.30 5.40
C PHE A 103 1.00 6.19 5.70
N TYR A 104 -0.19 6.23 5.08
CA TYR A 104 -1.27 5.25 5.27
C TYR A 104 -1.66 5.04 6.74
N ILE A 105 -1.58 6.12 7.52
CA ILE A 105 -2.02 6.18 8.91
C ILE A 105 -3.24 7.09 9.06
N ASN A 106 -3.81 7.17 10.27
CA ASN A 106 -4.82 8.16 10.62
C ASN A 106 -4.17 9.23 11.49
N ALA A 107 -4.09 10.45 10.98
CA ALA A 107 -3.59 11.58 11.74
C ALA A 107 -4.47 11.89 12.94
N THR A 108 -3.85 12.36 14.02
CA THR A 108 -4.53 12.78 15.27
C THR A 108 -4.30 14.25 15.60
N GLN A 109 -3.37 14.90 14.89
CA GLN A 109 -3.01 16.28 15.11
C GLN A 109 -3.73 17.21 14.13
N THR A 110 -4.24 18.34 14.63
CA THR A 110 -4.81 19.41 13.82
C THR A 110 -3.68 20.10 13.02
N PRO A 111 -3.88 20.45 11.73
CA PRO A 111 -5.14 20.33 10.96
C PRO A 111 -5.30 19.01 10.20
N TRP A 112 -4.39 18.05 10.37
CA TRP A 112 -4.30 16.82 9.57
C TRP A 112 -5.39 15.80 9.90
N ASN A 113 -5.85 15.76 11.15
CA ASN A 113 -6.77 14.75 11.68
C ASN A 113 -8.12 14.66 10.95
N ASP A 114 -8.55 15.74 10.30
CA ASP A 114 -9.83 15.79 9.61
C ASP A 114 -9.78 15.12 8.22
N HIS A 115 -8.59 15.06 7.61
CA HIS A 115 -8.43 14.62 6.24
C HIS A 115 -7.39 13.51 6.03
N TYR A 116 -6.28 13.53 6.75
CA TYR A 116 -5.19 12.55 6.58
C TYR A 116 -5.51 11.25 7.32
N ARG A 117 -6.53 10.53 6.83
CA ARG A 117 -7.05 9.27 7.38
C ARG A 117 -6.91 8.14 6.36
N MET A 118 -5.69 8.01 5.82
CA MET A 118 -5.40 7.06 4.75
C MET A 118 -5.52 5.60 5.19
N PHE A 119 -5.35 5.31 6.48
CA PHE A 119 -5.57 3.95 6.99
C PHE A 119 -7.03 3.54 6.86
N ASP A 120 -7.96 4.36 7.35
CA ASP A 120 -9.41 4.09 7.23
C ASP A 120 -9.84 4.03 5.76
N TYR A 121 -9.28 4.90 4.93
CA TYR A 121 -9.55 4.90 3.50
C TYR A 121 -9.17 3.56 2.84
N VAL A 122 -7.96 3.08 3.08
CA VAL A 122 -7.41 1.86 2.46
C VAL A 122 -7.99 0.59 3.06
N THR A 123 -8.28 0.57 4.38
CA THR A 123 -8.68 -0.67 5.06
C THR A 123 -10.19 -0.84 5.24
N ALA A 124 -10.98 0.22 5.07
CA ALA A 124 -12.43 0.16 5.26
C ALA A 124 -13.20 0.69 4.04
N GLU A 125 -12.96 1.94 3.63
CA GLU A 125 -13.79 2.57 2.59
C GLU A 125 -13.54 1.97 1.21
N LEU A 126 -12.29 1.92 0.77
CA LEU A 126 -11.94 1.43 -0.56
C LEU A 126 -12.24 -0.07 -0.74
N PRO A 127 -11.96 -0.98 0.22
CA PRO A 127 -12.40 -2.37 0.14
C PRO A 127 -13.91 -2.53 -0.03
N ARG A 128 -14.70 -1.73 0.70
CA ARG A 128 -16.16 -1.74 0.57
C ARG A 128 -16.61 -1.31 -0.84
N ILE A 129 -16.00 -0.27 -1.40
CA ILE A 129 -16.31 0.20 -2.77
C ILE A 129 -15.94 -0.89 -3.78
N VAL A 130 -14.77 -1.50 -3.66
CA VAL A 130 -14.29 -2.55 -4.58
C VAL A 130 -15.22 -3.78 -4.54
N ALA A 131 -15.66 -4.19 -3.37
CA ALA A 131 -16.59 -5.31 -3.23
C ALA A 131 -18.00 -4.97 -3.76
N ALA A 132 -18.54 -3.80 -3.43
CA ALA A 132 -19.91 -3.45 -3.75
C ALA A 132 -20.12 -3.01 -5.20
N GLU A 133 -19.12 -2.35 -5.83
CA GLU A 133 -19.33 -1.65 -7.10
C GLU A 133 -18.41 -2.14 -8.23
N LEU A 134 -17.29 -2.83 -7.90
CA LEU A 134 -16.27 -3.20 -8.89
C LEU A 134 -16.07 -4.72 -9.03
N GLY A 135 -16.89 -5.52 -8.36
CA GLY A 135 -16.87 -6.99 -8.47
C GLY A 135 -15.68 -7.66 -7.75
N GLY A 136 -15.11 -7.00 -6.75
CA GLY A 136 -14.11 -7.62 -5.89
C GLY A 136 -14.72 -8.63 -4.91
N ASP A 137 -14.01 -9.72 -4.66
CA ASP A 137 -14.36 -10.70 -3.66
C ASP A 137 -13.72 -10.34 -2.32
N SER A 138 -14.52 -9.89 -1.35
CA SER A 138 -14.03 -9.42 -0.05
C SER A 138 -13.28 -10.49 0.76
N ASP A 139 -13.49 -11.76 0.48
CA ASP A 139 -12.76 -12.85 1.13
C ASP A 139 -11.39 -13.13 0.48
N ARG A 140 -11.11 -12.49 -0.67
CA ARG A 140 -9.91 -12.69 -1.46
C ARG A 140 -9.20 -11.36 -1.79
N PHE A 141 -9.04 -10.50 -0.78
CA PHE A 141 -8.24 -9.29 -0.91
C PHE A 141 -6.81 -9.51 -0.42
N GLY A 142 -5.86 -9.02 -1.20
CA GLY A 142 -4.46 -8.93 -0.85
C GLY A 142 -3.97 -7.48 -0.89
N ILE A 143 -2.84 -7.21 -0.26
CA ILE A 143 -2.25 -5.90 -0.22
C ILE A 143 -0.75 -5.93 -0.44
N THR A 144 -0.26 -5.02 -1.27
CA THR A 144 1.16 -4.82 -1.54
C THR A 144 1.48 -3.34 -1.64
N GLY A 145 2.74 -2.97 -1.65
CA GLY A 145 3.13 -1.59 -1.84
C GLY A 145 4.63 -1.40 -1.88
N HIS A 146 5.06 -0.18 -2.23
CA HIS A 146 6.46 0.19 -2.34
C HIS A 146 6.82 1.29 -1.35
N SER A 147 7.98 1.15 -0.66
CA SER A 147 8.53 2.20 0.20
C SER A 147 7.57 2.59 1.34
N MET A 148 7.09 3.84 1.39
CA MET A 148 5.99 4.28 2.26
C MET A 148 4.73 3.43 2.05
N GLY A 149 4.41 3.05 0.81
CA GLY A 149 3.29 2.14 0.52
C GLY A 149 3.55 0.71 0.97
N GLY A 150 4.81 0.26 0.98
CA GLY A 150 5.22 -1.01 1.58
C GLY A 150 4.98 -1.03 3.09
N HIS A 151 5.31 0.08 3.77
CA HIS A 151 4.91 0.30 5.17
C HIS A 151 3.38 0.21 5.32
N GLY A 152 2.64 0.94 4.48
CA GLY A 152 1.18 0.93 4.51
C GLY A 152 0.59 -0.47 4.31
N ALA A 153 1.15 -1.25 3.38
CA ALA A 153 0.71 -2.63 3.13
C ALA A 153 0.95 -3.54 4.35
N LEU A 154 2.13 -3.45 4.96
CA LEU A 154 2.46 -4.22 6.15
C LEU A 154 1.52 -3.91 7.32
N ILE A 155 1.37 -2.63 7.69
CA ILE A 155 0.49 -2.28 8.82
C ILE A 155 -0.97 -2.61 8.55
N SER A 156 -1.45 -2.48 7.31
CA SER A 156 -2.82 -2.81 6.93
C SER A 156 -3.10 -4.30 7.07
N ALA A 157 -2.22 -5.17 6.57
CA ALA A 157 -2.38 -6.61 6.72
C ALA A 157 -2.29 -7.05 8.19
N LEU A 158 -1.32 -6.52 8.93
CA LEU A 158 -1.09 -6.90 10.34
C LEU A 158 -2.22 -6.44 11.27
N LYS A 159 -2.87 -5.30 10.98
CA LYS A 159 -4.00 -4.77 11.78
C LYS A 159 -5.36 -5.27 11.31
N CYS A 160 -5.52 -5.59 10.03
CA CYS A 160 -6.79 -5.96 9.42
C CYS A 160 -6.69 -7.31 8.67
N PRO A 161 -6.29 -8.42 9.34
CA PRO A 161 -6.14 -9.73 8.69
C PRO A 161 -7.46 -10.30 8.17
N ASP A 162 -8.60 -9.80 8.67
CA ASP A 162 -9.92 -10.15 8.16
C ASP A 162 -10.26 -9.46 6.84
N VAL A 163 -9.57 -8.35 6.51
CA VAL A 163 -9.70 -7.66 5.23
C VAL A 163 -8.69 -8.17 4.21
N PHE A 164 -7.41 -8.27 4.62
CA PHE A 164 -6.33 -8.66 3.71
C PHE A 164 -5.77 -10.04 4.07
N ARG A 165 -5.96 -11.01 3.18
CA ARG A 165 -5.56 -12.42 3.36
C ARG A 165 -4.12 -12.69 2.91
N SER A 166 -3.53 -11.79 2.12
CA SER A 166 -2.15 -11.90 1.65
C SER A 166 -1.45 -10.55 1.67
N CYS A 167 -0.14 -10.58 1.94
CA CYS A 167 0.68 -9.37 2.06
C CYS A 167 2.02 -9.54 1.37
N SER A 168 2.44 -8.49 0.67
CA SER A 168 3.82 -8.37 0.18
C SER A 168 4.28 -6.93 0.19
N ALA A 169 5.59 -6.67 0.04
CA ALA A 169 6.09 -5.31 -0.05
C ALA A 169 7.40 -5.23 -0.86
N PHE A 170 7.57 -4.12 -1.57
CA PHE A 170 8.81 -3.73 -2.23
C PHE A 170 9.51 -2.67 -1.40
N ALA A 171 10.74 -2.92 -0.98
CA ALA A 171 11.59 -1.95 -0.26
C ALA A 171 10.83 -1.14 0.82
N PRO A 172 10.08 -1.80 1.75
CA PRO A 172 9.22 -1.09 2.69
C PRO A 172 10.02 -0.27 3.70
N ILE A 173 9.43 0.85 4.18
CA ILE A 173 9.88 1.46 5.43
C ILE A 173 9.44 0.52 6.56
N SER A 174 10.37 -0.35 7.00
CA SER A 174 10.04 -1.47 7.88
C SER A 174 9.84 -1.07 9.33
N GLN A 175 10.56 -0.03 9.78
CA GLN A 175 10.52 0.46 11.16
C GLN A 175 10.44 1.99 11.18
N PRO A 176 9.27 2.57 10.88
CA PRO A 176 9.11 4.03 10.76
C PRO A 176 9.41 4.78 12.06
N THR A 177 9.20 4.16 13.24
CA THR A 177 9.52 4.78 14.54
C THR A 177 11.02 5.02 14.76
N GLN A 178 11.88 4.45 13.90
CA GLN A 178 13.34 4.49 14.00
C GLN A 178 14.02 5.02 12.74
N CYS A 179 13.31 5.70 11.85
CA CYS A 179 13.89 6.28 10.65
C CYS A 179 13.45 7.73 10.43
N PRO A 180 14.27 8.58 9.78
CA PRO A 180 13.98 10.00 9.62
C PRO A 180 12.62 10.31 8.98
N TRP A 181 12.24 9.62 7.91
CA TRP A 181 10.94 9.82 7.27
C TRP A 181 9.76 9.51 8.20
N GLY A 182 9.83 8.40 8.90
CA GLY A 182 8.78 8.02 9.85
C GLY A 182 8.73 8.94 11.06
N GLU A 183 9.88 9.34 11.62
CA GLU A 183 9.93 10.29 12.73
C GLU A 183 9.31 11.64 12.38
N LYS A 184 9.61 12.17 11.17
CA LYS A 184 8.99 13.41 10.67
C LYS A 184 7.49 13.27 10.51
N ALA A 185 7.03 12.22 9.79
CA ALA A 185 5.62 11.99 9.54
C ALA A 185 4.84 11.77 10.83
N PHE A 186 5.32 10.91 11.73
CA PHE A 186 4.62 10.58 12.97
C PHE A 186 4.61 11.76 13.96
N THR A 187 5.70 12.55 14.00
CA THR A 187 5.69 13.79 14.79
C THR A 187 4.60 14.75 14.31
N GLY A 188 4.49 14.95 12.99
CA GLY A 188 3.50 15.86 12.41
C GLY A 188 2.07 15.34 12.48
N TYR A 189 1.84 14.05 12.20
CA TYR A 189 0.50 13.48 12.14
C TYR A 189 -0.01 12.96 13.48
N LEU A 190 0.86 12.42 14.33
CA LEU A 190 0.48 11.75 15.60
C LEU A 190 0.91 12.54 16.85
N GLY A 191 1.80 13.52 16.69
CA GLY A 191 2.34 14.32 17.80
C GLY A 191 3.58 13.70 18.44
N GLN A 192 4.02 14.30 19.56
CA GLN A 192 5.30 14.01 20.23
C GLN A 192 5.29 12.72 21.06
N ASP A 193 4.11 12.19 21.40
CA ASP A 193 4.01 10.97 22.20
C ASP A 193 4.34 9.73 21.36
N ARG A 194 5.59 9.28 21.48
CA ARG A 194 6.11 8.12 20.74
C ARG A 194 5.40 6.81 21.11
N SER A 195 4.69 6.74 22.22
CA SER A 195 3.91 5.54 22.58
C SER A 195 2.73 5.33 21.61
N SER A 196 2.17 6.41 21.07
CA SER A 196 1.11 6.36 20.07
C SER A 196 1.58 5.88 18.70
N TRP A 197 2.89 5.88 18.43
CA TRP A 197 3.47 5.50 17.13
C TRP A 197 3.59 3.99 16.94
N THR A 198 3.73 3.23 18.04
CA THR A 198 3.96 1.77 18.00
C THR A 198 2.88 1.01 17.25
N GLN A 199 1.64 1.47 17.32
CA GLN A 199 0.52 0.90 16.60
C GLN A 199 0.58 1.08 15.06
N TRP A 200 1.57 1.86 14.57
CA TRP A 200 1.82 2.14 13.16
C TRP A 200 3.19 1.63 12.70
N ASP A 201 3.84 0.78 13.49
CA ASP A 201 5.15 0.21 13.17
C ASP A 201 5.03 -1.30 12.98
N ALA A 202 5.40 -1.79 11.80
CA ALA A 202 5.25 -3.21 11.47
C ALA A 202 6.09 -4.10 12.38
N CYS A 203 7.29 -3.65 12.82
CA CYS A 203 8.14 -4.42 13.73
C CYS A 203 7.52 -4.60 15.12
N GLU A 204 6.67 -3.67 15.55
CA GLU A 204 5.92 -3.77 16.80
C GLU A 204 4.65 -4.62 16.61
N LEU A 205 3.92 -4.40 15.51
CA LEU A 205 2.66 -5.08 15.22
C LEU A 205 2.80 -6.59 15.04
N VAL A 206 3.91 -7.08 14.48
CA VAL A 206 4.14 -8.53 14.30
C VAL A 206 4.15 -9.31 15.62
N GLN A 207 4.34 -8.64 16.78
CA GLN A 207 4.34 -9.30 18.08
C GLN A 207 2.94 -9.68 18.59
N SER A 208 1.87 -9.04 18.05
CA SER A 208 0.50 -9.21 18.55
C SER A 208 -0.54 -9.44 17.45
N THR A 209 -0.12 -9.49 16.20
CA THR A 209 -1.02 -9.71 15.07
C THR A 209 -1.62 -11.12 15.06
N THR A 210 -2.82 -11.24 14.52
CA THR A 210 -3.44 -12.54 14.16
C THR A 210 -3.27 -12.87 12.68
N PHE A 211 -2.59 -12.01 11.91
CA PHE A 211 -2.21 -12.31 10.53
C PHE A 211 -1.26 -13.50 10.52
N SER A 212 -1.57 -14.55 9.77
CA SER A 212 -0.82 -15.81 9.75
C SER A 212 -0.25 -16.19 8.38
N GLY A 213 -0.57 -15.41 7.34
CA GLY A 213 -0.06 -15.66 5.99
C GLY A 213 1.43 -15.36 5.87
N PRO A 214 2.14 -16.00 4.95
CA PRO A 214 3.52 -15.61 4.64
C PRO A 214 3.55 -14.21 4.03
N ILE A 215 4.54 -13.41 4.44
CA ILE A 215 4.80 -12.10 3.87
C ILE A 215 5.98 -12.22 2.90
N LEU A 216 5.86 -11.68 1.69
CA LEU A 216 6.96 -11.56 0.73
C LEU A 216 7.51 -10.14 0.73
N VAL A 217 8.82 -9.98 0.92
CA VAL A 217 9.49 -8.68 0.80
C VAL A 217 10.67 -8.79 -0.16
N ASP A 218 10.69 -7.92 -1.17
CA ASP A 218 11.86 -7.69 -2.01
C ASP A 218 12.54 -6.39 -1.64
N GLN A 219 13.90 -6.42 -1.59
CA GLN A 219 14.73 -5.27 -1.25
C GLN A 219 15.97 -5.22 -2.14
N GLY A 220 16.17 -4.12 -2.85
CA GLY A 220 17.42 -3.88 -3.59
C GLY A 220 18.60 -3.63 -2.65
N ASP A 221 19.76 -4.26 -2.89
CA ASP A 221 20.95 -4.05 -2.06
C ASP A 221 21.75 -2.79 -2.46
N ALA A 222 21.50 -2.23 -3.67
CA ALA A 222 22.02 -0.95 -4.11
C ALA A 222 21.07 0.24 -3.83
N ASP A 223 20.00 0.03 -3.08
CA ASP A 223 19.04 1.05 -2.69
C ASP A 223 19.69 2.10 -1.78
N PRO A 224 19.69 3.40 -2.16
CA PRO A 224 20.32 4.46 -1.38
C PRO A 224 19.64 4.68 -0.01
N PHE A 225 18.39 4.27 0.14
CA PHE A 225 17.60 4.41 1.37
C PHE A 225 17.69 3.21 2.31
N LEU A 226 18.30 2.11 1.86
CA LEU A 226 18.36 0.84 2.56
C LEU A 226 18.77 0.98 4.05
N LYS A 227 19.83 1.71 4.32
CA LYS A 227 20.41 1.82 5.68
C LYS A 227 19.70 2.85 6.54
N SER A 228 19.33 3.99 5.95
CA SER A 228 18.80 5.13 6.71
C SER A 228 17.30 5.05 6.95
N GLN A 229 16.54 4.53 5.98
CA GLN A 229 15.08 4.60 5.98
C GLN A 229 14.39 3.24 6.05
N LEU A 230 14.86 2.23 5.29
CA LEU A 230 14.07 1.02 5.01
C LEU A 230 14.27 -0.09 6.04
N LYS A 231 15.51 -0.38 6.43
CA LYS A 231 15.89 -1.30 7.52
C LYS A 231 15.18 -2.67 7.48
N PRO A 232 15.18 -3.42 6.38
CA PRO A 232 14.40 -4.67 6.25
C PRO A 232 14.85 -5.75 7.26
N GLN A 233 16.09 -5.72 7.73
CA GLN A 233 16.61 -6.65 8.73
C GLN A 233 15.92 -6.51 10.09
N GLN A 234 15.37 -5.33 10.41
CA GLN A 234 14.61 -5.13 11.64
C GLN A 234 13.26 -5.88 11.56
N LEU A 235 12.60 -5.81 10.40
CA LEU A 235 11.38 -6.59 10.15
C LEU A 235 11.67 -8.09 10.22
N GLN A 236 12.76 -8.57 9.58
CA GLN A 236 13.15 -9.97 9.65
C GLN A 236 13.35 -10.41 11.11
N SER A 237 14.11 -9.65 11.90
CA SER A 237 14.33 -9.96 13.32
C SER A 237 13.04 -9.96 14.15
N ALA A 238 12.09 -9.06 13.84
CA ALA A 238 10.82 -9.01 14.53
C ALA A 238 9.94 -10.22 14.17
N CYS A 239 9.89 -10.60 12.90
CA CYS A 239 9.16 -11.78 12.42
C CYS A 239 9.76 -13.08 12.99
N ASP A 240 11.09 -13.21 13.02
CA ASP A 240 11.77 -14.38 13.60
C ASP A 240 11.40 -14.58 15.07
N LYS A 241 11.28 -13.48 15.83
CA LYS A 241 10.91 -13.53 17.26
C LYS A 241 9.42 -13.87 17.47
N SER A 242 8.54 -13.39 16.60
CA SER A 242 7.10 -13.63 16.71
C SER A 242 6.67 -14.96 16.10
N GLY A 243 7.52 -15.57 15.26
CA GLY A 243 7.18 -16.77 14.48
C GLY A 243 6.36 -16.50 13.22
N LEU A 244 6.15 -15.23 12.84
CA LEU A 244 5.47 -14.87 11.59
C LEU A 244 6.37 -15.17 10.39
N SER A 245 5.83 -15.87 9.40
CA SER A 245 6.59 -16.24 8.20
C SER A 245 6.89 -15.01 7.33
N LEU A 246 8.16 -14.69 7.16
CA LEU A 246 8.66 -13.64 6.26
C LEU A 246 9.65 -14.22 5.27
N GLN A 247 9.41 -14.02 3.99
CA GLN A 247 10.38 -14.25 2.93
C GLN A 247 11.00 -12.91 2.50
N LEU A 248 12.13 -12.56 3.10
CA LEU A 248 12.92 -11.39 2.69
C LEU A 248 13.92 -11.80 1.60
N ARG A 249 13.81 -11.21 0.40
CA ARG A 249 14.71 -11.45 -0.72
C ARG A 249 15.54 -10.19 -0.99
N MET A 250 16.85 -10.31 -0.84
CA MET A 250 17.79 -9.23 -1.19
C MET A 250 18.17 -9.34 -2.67
N GLN A 251 17.80 -8.34 -3.46
CA GLN A 251 17.99 -8.30 -4.90
C GLN A 251 19.27 -7.55 -5.26
N LYS A 252 20.26 -8.31 -5.75
CA LYS A 252 21.61 -7.79 -6.00
C LYS A 252 21.64 -6.75 -7.13
N GLY A 253 22.19 -5.57 -6.83
CA GLY A 253 22.38 -4.47 -7.77
C GLY A 253 21.13 -3.64 -8.07
N TYR A 254 19.99 -3.97 -7.48
CA TYR A 254 18.76 -3.19 -7.67
C TYR A 254 18.68 -2.01 -6.70
N ASP A 255 18.13 -0.92 -7.18
CA ASP A 255 17.92 0.33 -6.47
C ASP A 255 16.48 0.46 -5.90
N HIS A 256 16.00 1.70 -5.70
CA HIS A 256 14.65 2.03 -5.19
C HIS A 256 13.64 2.39 -6.29
N SER A 257 13.99 2.20 -7.56
CA SER A 257 13.21 2.72 -8.68
C SER A 257 12.12 1.75 -9.16
N TYR A 258 11.29 2.22 -10.10
CA TYR A 258 10.32 1.35 -10.79
C TYR A 258 10.96 0.28 -11.68
N TYR A 259 12.26 0.37 -12.03
CA TYR A 259 12.98 -0.71 -12.68
C TYR A 259 13.09 -1.94 -11.77
N PHE A 260 13.36 -1.71 -10.48
CA PHE A 260 13.33 -2.75 -9.46
C PHE A 260 11.92 -3.34 -9.32
N ILE A 261 10.90 -2.51 -9.10
CA ILE A 261 9.51 -2.95 -8.93
C ILE A 261 9.05 -3.78 -10.12
N ALA A 262 9.22 -3.28 -11.34
CA ALA A 262 8.79 -3.96 -12.57
C ALA A 262 9.48 -5.33 -12.76
N SER A 263 10.74 -5.46 -12.32
CA SER A 263 11.50 -6.70 -12.44
C SER A 263 10.93 -7.84 -11.61
N PHE A 264 10.32 -7.54 -10.46
CA PHE A 264 9.81 -8.55 -9.52
C PHE A 264 8.28 -8.53 -9.37
N MET A 265 7.58 -7.65 -10.07
CA MET A 265 6.13 -7.51 -10.01
C MET A 265 5.40 -8.84 -10.27
N GLY A 266 5.86 -9.62 -11.24
CA GLY A 266 5.27 -10.93 -11.57
C GLY A 266 5.36 -11.94 -10.42
N ASP A 267 6.44 -11.90 -9.63
CA ASP A 267 6.58 -12.76 -8.46
C ASP A 267 5.60 -12.39 -7.34
N HIS A 268 5.42 -11.08 -7.12
CA HIS A 268 4.45 -10.59 -6.14
C HIS A 268 3.01 -10.93 -6.54
N LEU A 269 2.62 -10.72 -7.80
CA LEU A 269 1.27 -11.10 -8.26
C LEU A 269 1.06 -12.62 -8.13
N ARG A 270 2.06 -13.44 -8.45
CA ARG A 270 2.00 -14.90 -8.26
C ARG A 270 1.85 -15.30 -6.80
N HIS A 271 2.60 -14.65 -5.89
CA HIS A 271 2.48 -14.86 -4.45
C HIS A 271 1.04 -14.61 -3.97
N HIS A 272 0.45 -13.48 -4.36
CA HIS A 272 -0.94 -13.18 -4.02
C HIS A 272 -1.94 -14.15 -4.66
N ALA A 273 -1.76 -14.49 -5.94
CA ALA A 273 -2.63 -15.41 -6.63
C ALA A 273 -2.68 -16.80 -5.97
N GLN A 274 -1.54 -17.31 -5.49
CA GLN A 274 -1.46 -18.57 -4.76
C GLN A 274 -2.20 -18.54 -3.43
N LEU A 275 -2.13 -17.44 -2.69
CA LEU A 275 -2.74 -17.28 -1.36
C LEU A 275 -4.24 -16.92 -1.43
N LEU A 276 -4.67 -16.30 -2.54
CA LEU A 276 -6.05 -15.87 -2.76
C LEU A 276 -6.84 -16.85 -3.67
N SER A 277 -6.23 -17.98 -4.01
CA SER A 277 -6.94 -19.05 -4.73
C SER A 277 -8.10 -19.60 -3.89
N PRO A 278 -9.22 -20.01 -4.55
CA PRO A 278 -10.37 -20.61 -3.85
C PRO A 278 -10.01 -21.84 -3.04
#